data_40256790d1de5941ff608be567c75052
#
_entry.id   40256790d1de5941ff608be567c75052
#
_cell.length_a   1.000
_cell.length_b   1.000
_cell.length_c   1.000
_cell.angle_alpha   90.00
_cell.angle_beta   90.00
_cell.angle_gamma   90.00
#
_symmetry.space_group_name_H-M   'P 1'
#
loop_
_entity.id
_entity.type
_entity.pdbx_description
1 polymer ?
#
loop_
_entity_poly.entity_id
_entity_poly.type
_entity_poly.pdbx_seq_one_letter_code
_entity_poly.pdbx_strand_id
1 'polypeptide(L)'
;MLRVGIVTIAATLLMTAAFAQQGAPTPPPPPDFSKVEIKTTDLGDGMYMLEGQGGNITVAVAKDGIIMVDSQYAPLHDKIKAAISSISNQPIKYVINTHFHGDHVGGNESFSRDGAIVIAENVKNRLASGTTNGLTGVKTPPATPAALPSKTYTGHFQIRLRGRVADLKHIENAHTDGDTYVWFKTANVLSTGDTFTQGRYPNIDFANGGNIKGMIAATDAYLKLANAKTRIVPGHGPLADKAALAKYRTMLITARDRMAKL
;
A
#
# COMPACT_ATOMS: atom_id res chain seq x y z
N MET A 1 66.53 35.22 52.61
CA MET A 1 65.08 35.31 52.38
C MET A 1 64.68 34.35 51.24
N LEU A 2 64.15 33.16 51.58
CA LEU A 2 63.80 32.15 50.62
C LEU A 2 62.32 32.30 50.33
N ARG A 3 61.92 32.51 49.07
CA ARG A 3 60.55 32.51 48.65
C ARG A 3 60.19 31.09 48.10
N VAL A 4 59.31 30.42 48.81
CA VAL A 4 58.75 29.15 48.42
C VAL A 4 57.53 29.44 47.48
N GLY A 5 57.66 29.05 46.22
CA GLY A 5 56.55 29.12 45.25
C GLY A 5 55.65 27.88 45.36
N ILE A 6 54.34 28.05 45.62
CA ILE A 6 53.37 27.04 45.66
C ILE A 6 52.85 26.78 44.21
N VAL A 7 53.13 25.62 43.67
CA VAL A 7 52.56 25.14 42.35
C VAL A 7 51.27 24.46 42.63
N THR A 8 50.17 25.07 42.21
CA THR A 8 48.83 24.46 42.27
C THR A 8 48.59 23.64 40.98
N ILE A 9 48.55 22.31 41.09
CA ILE A 9 48.22 21.41 40.00
C ILE A 9 46.69 21.32 39.96
N ALA A 10 46.06 21.88 38.94
CA ALA A 10 44.62 21.68 38.65
C ALA A 10 44.44 20.35 37.90
N ALA A 11 43.89 19.38 38.57
CA ALA A 11 43.48 18.11 37.94
C ALA A 11 42.13 18.28 37.23
N THR A 12 42.15 18.34 35.92
CA THR A 12 40.94 18.36 35.07
C THR A 12 40.43 16.91 34.94
N LEU A 13 39.35 16.56 35.64
CA LEU A 13 38.62 15.31 35.42
C LEU A 13 37.87 15.41 34.07
N LEU A 14 38.34 14.70 33.06
CA LEU A 14 37.56 14.41 31.85
C LEU A 14 36.57 13.32 32.17
N MET A 15 35.30 13.68 32.39
CA MET A 15 34.18 12.72 32.35
C MET A 15 33.86 12.37 30.90
N THR A 16 34.35 11.25 30.42
CA THR A 16 33.88 10.63 29.16
C THR A 16 32.51 10.02 29.42
N ALA A 17 31.45 10.71 29.00
CA ALA A 17 30.12 10.14 28.98
C ALA A 17 30.09 9.02 27.89
N ALA A 18 30.14 7.78 28.31
CA ALA A 18 29.87 6.63 27.44
C ALA A 18 28.39 6.65 27.12
N PHE A 19 28.02 7.22 25.96
CA PHE A 19 26.71 6.96 25.38
C PHE A 19 26.66 5.49 24.98
N ALA A 20 25.97 4.69 25.78
CA ALA A 20 25.62 3.31 25.40
C ALA A 20 24.81 3.40 24.11
N GLN A 21 25.40 2.95 23.02
CA GLN A 21 24.76 2.82 21.72
C GLN A 21 23.66 1.76 21.90
N GLN A 22 22.44 2.21 22.16
CA GLN A 22 21.30 1.32 22.14
C GLN A 22 21.21 0.76 20.72
N GLY A 23 21.47 -0.55 20.60
CA GLY A 23 21.36 -1.24 19.32
C GLY A 23 19.99 -0.95 18.72
N ALA A 24 19.94 -0.69 17.40
CA ALA A 24 18.69 -0.52 16.69
C ALA A 24 17.75 -1.70 17.04
N PRO A 25 16.46 -1.42 17.32
CA PRO A 25 15.52 -2.49 17.63
C PRO A 25 15.53 -3.53 16.50
N THR A 26 15.68 -4.80 16.87
CA THR A 26 15.62 -5.90 15.90
C THR A 26 14.25 -5.85 15.21
N PRO A 27 14.21 -5.92 13.87
CA PRO A 27 12.95 -5.93 13.16
C PRO A 27 12.08 -7.11 13.69
N PRO A 28 10.76 -6.92 13.80
CA PRO A 28 9.87 -8.00 14.22
C PRO A 28 10.03 -9.19 13.27
N PRO A 29 9.86 -10.43 13.78
CA PRO A 29 9.93 -11.61 12.93
C PRO A 29 8.89 -11.52 11.81
N PRO A 30 9.17 -12.09 10.63
CA PRO A 30 8.20 -12.10 9.54
C PRO A 30 6.91 -12.78 9.98
N PRO A 31 5.75 -12.38 9.43
CA PRO A 31 4.46 -12.98 9.76
C PRO A 31 4.46 -14.50 9.50
N ASP A 32 3.84 -15.27 10.39
CA ASP A 32 3.59 -16.69 10.15
C ASP A 32 2.39 -16.83 9.19
N PHE A 33 2.67 -16.87 7.90
CA PHE A 33 1.65 -16.98 6.85
C PHE A 33 0.84 -18.28 6.91
N SER A 34 1.32 -19.31 7.61
CA SER A 34 0.59 -20.58 7.75
C SER A 34 -0.73 -20.39 8.52
N LYS A 35 -0.76 -19.45 9.45
CA LYS A 35 -1.90 -19.14 10.33
C LYS A 35 -2.84 -18.08 9.76
N VAL A 36 -2.47 -17.44 8.65
CA VAL A 36 -3.31 -16.41 8.04
C VAL A 36 -4.52 -17.04 7.38
N GLU A 37 -5.71 -16.56 7.71
CA GLU A 37 -6.97 -16.87 7.04
C GLU A 37 -7.36 -15.71 6.12
N ILE A 38 -7.94 -16.03 4.95
CA ILE A 38 -8.48 -15.03 4.04
C ILE A 38 -9.95 -14.86 4.34
N LYS A 39 -10.28 -13.72 4.94
CA LYS A 39 -11.67 -13.32 5.18
C LYS A 39 -12.24 -12.70 3.91
N THR A 40 -13.40 -13.18 3.47
CA THR A 40 -14.14 -12.67 2.33
C THR A 40 -15.36 -11.88 2.78
N THR A 41 -15.48 -10.64 2.30
CA THR A 41 -16.64 -9.77 2.51
C THR A 41 -17.35 -9.55 1.17
N ASP A 42 -18.62 -9.96 1.08
CA ASP A 42 -19.45 -9.68 -0.11
C ASP A 42 -19.86 -8.21 -0.12
N LEU A 43 -19.55 -7.53 -1.22
CA LEU A 43 -19.89 -6.12 -1.45
C LEU A 43 -21.16 -5.99 -2.33
N GLY A 44 -21.76 -7.10 -2.75
CA GLY A 44 -22.86 -7.13 -3.70
C GLY A 44 -22.42 -6.90 -5.15
N ASP A 45 -23.34 -7.20 -6.08
CA ASP A 45 -23.09 -7.05 -7.53
C ASP A 45 -21.82 -7.77 -8.01
N GLY A 46 -21.48 -8.95 -7.44
CA GLY A 46 -20.28 -9.71 -7.80
C GLY A 46 -18.96 -9.03 -7.44
N MET A 47 -18.98 -8.13 -6.49
CA MET A 47 -17.80 -7.49 -5.94
C MET A 47 -17.51 -8.02 -4.53
N TYR A 48 -16.23 -8.24 -4.23
CA TYR A 48 -15.81 -8.76 -2.93
C TYR A 48 -14.55 -8.05 -2.45
N MET A 49 -14.38 -8.00 -1.13
CA MET A 49 -13.13 -7.60 -0.48
C MET A 49 -12.55 -8.82 0.23
N LEU A 50 -11.26 -9.10 0.00
CA LEU A 50 -10.51 -10.11 0.73
C LEU A 50 -9.55 -9.42 1.70
N GLU A 51 -9.58 -9.87 2.95
CA GLU A 51 -8.69 -9.44 4.03
C GLU A 51 -7.80 -10.63 4.43
N GLY A 52 -6.50 -10.40 4.59
CA GLY A 52 -5.53 -11.39 5.05
C GLY A 52 -4.38 -10.70 5.76
N GLN A 53 -3.15 -11.13 5.46
CA GLN A 53 -1.94 -10.42 5.89
C GLN A 53 -1.45 -9.55 4.72
N GLY A 54 -1.33 -8.24 4.93
CA GLY A 54 -1.00 -7.26 3.87
C GLY A 54 -2.19 -6.42 3.45
N GLY A 55 -2.12 -5.84 2.26
CA GLY A 55 -3.17 -4.98 1.73
C GLY A 55 -4.46 -5.73 1.40
N ASN A 56 -5.58 -5.03 1.47
CA ASN A 56 -6.88 -5.57 1.06
C ASN A 56 -6.90 -5.83 -0.45
N ILE A 57 -7.52 -6.93 -0.86
CA ILE A 57 -7.74 -7.25 -2.27
C ILE A 57 -9.20 -6.94 -2.62
N THR A 58 -9.42 -6.26 -3.76
CA THR A 58 -10.75 -6.16 -4.36
C THR A 58 -10.90 -7.19 -5.46
N VAL A 59 -11.96 -7.98 -5.43
CA VAL A 59 -12.30 -8.98 -6.46
C VAL A 59 -13.56 -8.55 -7.18
N ALA A 60 -13.50 -8.46 -8.50
CA ALA A 60 -14.64 -8.13 -9.37
C ALA A 60 -14.92 -9.30 -10.31
N VAL A 61 -16.00 -10.02 -10.07
CA VAL A 61 -16.43 -11.16 -10.90
C VAL A 61 -17.18 -10.63 -12.12
N ALA A 62 -16.78 -11.11 -13.30
CA ALA A 62 -17.44 -10.87 -14.58
C ALA A 62 -17.92 -12.20 -15.18
N LYS A 63 -18.67 -12.13 -16.31
CA LYS A 63 -19.20 -13.34 -16.96
C LYS A 63 -18.13 -14.20 -17.64
N ASP A 64 -16.94 -13.65 -17.88
CA ASP A 64 -15.86 -14.28 -18.64
C ASP A 64 -14.48 -14.16 -17.96
N GLY A 65 -14.44 -13.84 -16.67
CA GLY A 65 -13.20 -13.75 -15.91
C GLY A 65 -13.32 -12.89 -14.66
N ILE A 66 -12.22 -12.78 -13.93
CA ILE A 66 -12.12 -12.01 -12.70
C ILE A 66 -11.07 -10.92 -12.89
N ILE A 67 -11.36 -9.73 -12.37
CA ILE A 67 -10.39 -8.65 -12.15
C ILE A 67 -10.10 -8.62 -10.66
N MET A 68 -8.84 -8.70 -10.30
CA MET A 68 -8.33 -8.60 -8.94
C MET A 68 -7.51 -7.31 -8.80
N VAL A 69 -7.67 -6.59 -7.69
CA VAL A 69 -6.86 -5.41 -7.34
C VAL A 69 -6.00 -5.79 -6.16
N ASP A 70 -4.67 -5.72 -6.34
CA ASP A 70 -3.60 -6.17 -5.48
C ASP A 70 -3.54 -7.70 -5.29
N SER A 71 -2.45 -8.21 -4.70
CA SER A 71 -2.15 -9.64 -4.63
C SER A 71 -1.54 -10.09 -3.30
N GLN A 72 -1.44 -9.19 -2.31
CA GLN A 72 -0.82 -9.44 -1.01
C GLN A 72 0.60 -10.06 -1.12
N TYR A 73 0.98 -10.90 -0.16
CA TYR A 73 2.27 -11.59 -0.10
C TYR A 73 2.25 -12.93 -0.86
N ALA A 74 3.37 -13.30 -1.48
CA ALA A 74 3.53 -14.54 -2.23
C ALA A 74 3.08 -15.82 -1.48
N PRO A 75 3.37 -16.03 -0.18
CA PRO A 75 2.94 -17.23 0.54
C PRO A 75 1.43 -17.36 0.70
N LEU A 76 0.66 -16.32 0.41
CA LEU A 76 -0.82 -16.35 0.52
C LEU A 76 -1.52 -16.70 -0.79
N HIS A 77 -0.78 -16.86 -1.90
CA HIS A 77 -1.34 -17.13 -3.22
C HIS A 77 -2.41 -18.24 -3.22
N ASP A 78 -2.08 -19.43 -2.70
CA ASP A 78 -3.01 -20.57 -2.71
C ASP A 78 -4.25 -20.32 -1.85
N LYS A 79 -4.09 -19.64 -0.72
CA LYS A 79 -5.21 -19.27 0.16
C LYS A 79 -6.13 -18.23 -0.51
N ILE A 80 -5.55 -17.25 -1.20
CA ILE A 80 -6.30 -16.24 -1.97
C ILE A 80 -7.06 -16.93 -3.12
N LYS A 81 -6.40 -17.84 -3.87
CA LYS A 81 -7.05 -18.63 -4.92
C LYS A 81 -8.21 -19.46 -4.38
N ALA A 82 -8.03 -20.14 -3.25
CA ALA A 82 -9.08 -20.92 -2.63
C ALA A 82 -10.28 -20.04 -2.24
N ALA A 83 -10.03 -18.86 -1.63
CA ALA A 83 -11.08 -17.89 -1.32
C ALA A 83 -11.82 -17.41 -2.57
N ILE A 84 -11.11 -17.11 -3.66
CA ILE A 84 -11.71 -16.70 -4.93
C ILE A 84 -12.51 -17.85 -5.58
N SER A 85 -11.99 -19.08 -5.53
CA SER A 85 -12.69 -20.27 -6.07
C SER A 85 -13.99 -20.58 -5.34
N SER A 86 -14.13 -20.20 -4.06
CA SER A 86 -15.38 -20.30 -3.33
C SER A 86 -16.44 -19.27 -3.78
N ILE A 87 -16.00 -18.20 -4.46
CA ILE A 87 -16.88 -17.14 -5.00
C ILE A 87 -17.25 -17.44 -6.45
N SER A 88 -16.28 -17.86 -7.28
CA SER A 88 -16.46 -18.01 -8.72
C SER A 88 -15.44 -18.98 -9.33
N ASN A 89 -15.90 -19.77 -10.30
CA ASN A 89 -15.04 -20.65 -11.11
C ASN A 89 -14.42 -19.95 -12.33
N GLN A 90 -14.61 -18.64 -12.48
CA GLN A 90 -14.02 -17.88 -13.59
C GLN A 90 -12.49 -17.70 -13.38
N PRO A 91 -11.69 -17.69 -14.46
CA PRO A 91 -10.26 -17.47 -14.35
C PRO A 91 -9.95 -16.03 -13.91
N ILE A 92 -8.90 -15.84 -13.11
CA ILE A 92 -8.35 -14.52 -12.82
C ILE A 92 -7.62 -14.04 -14.07
N LYS A 93 -8.22 -13.09 -14.80
CA LYS A 93 -7.65 -12.56 -16.04
C LYS A 93 -6.71 -11.40 -15.82
N TYR A 94 -6.99 -10.57 -14.80
CA TYR A 94 -6.23 -9.36 -14.54
C TYR A 94 -5.93 -9.23 -13.06
N VAL A 95 -4.70 -8.83 -12.76
CA VAL A 95 -4.24 -8.34 -11.46
C VAL A 95 -3.82 -6.88 -11.65
N ILE A 96 -4.45 -5.96 -10.94
CA ILE A 96 -4.12 -4.54 -10.97
C ILE A 96 -3.31 -4.24 -9.72
N ASN A 97 -2.13 -3.65 -9.86
CA ASN A 97 -1.39 -3.17 -8.70
C ASN A 97 -1.75 -1.72 -8.41
N THR A 98 -2.13 -1.44 -7.17
CA THR A 98 -2.36 -0.06 -6.72
C THR A 98 -1.06 0.71 -6.55
N HIS A 99 -0.02 0.05 -6.04
CA HIS A 99 1.34 0.57 -5.89
C HIS A 99 2.34 -0.58 -5.72
N PHE A 100 3.62 -0.29 -5.48
CA PHE A 100 4.70 -1.29 -5.54
C PHE A 100 5.08 -1.97 -4.21
N HIS A 101 4.46 -1.65 -3.08
CA HIS A 101 4.83 -2.26 -1.79
C HIS A 101 4.56 -3.77 -1.77
N GLY A 102 5.45 -4.50 -1.11
CA GLY A 102 5.48 -5.97 -1.16
C GLY A 102 4.22 -6.67 -0.68
N ASP A 103 3.48 -6.04 0.21
CA ASP A 103 2.21 -6.52 0.74
C ASP A 103 1.01 -6.24 -0.20
N HIS A 104 1.25 -5.65 -1.36
CA HIS A 104 0.29 -5.44 -2.45
C HIS A 104 0.67 -6.18 -3.73
N VAL A 105 1.97 -6.41 -3.97
CA VAL A 105 2.46 -6.98 -5.23
C VAL A 105 3.14 -8.34 -5.06
N GLY A 106 3.29 -8.83 -3.83
CA GLY A 106 4.05 -10.05 -3.55
C GLY A 106 3.53 -11.29 -4.26
N GLY A 107 2.23 -11.38 -4.51
CA GLY A 107 1.60 -12.48 -5.26
C GLY A 107 1.74 -12.38 -6.79
N ASN A 108 2.24 -11.27 -7.35
CA ASN A 108 2.28 -11.01 -8.79
C ASN A 108 2.87 -12.17 -9.60
N GLU A 109 4.03 -12.68 -9.17
CA GLU A 109 4.72 -13.77 -9.87
C GLU A 109 3.86 -15.02 -9.98
N SER A 110 3.21 -15.42 -8.90
CA SER A 110 2.37 -16.62 -8.86
C SER A 110 1.12 -16.45 -9.74
N PHE A 111 0.42 -15.31 -9.63
CA PHE A 111 -0.74 -15.02 -10.47
C PHE A 111 -0.38 -14.85 -11.95
N SER A 112 0.79 -14.28 -12.27
CA SER A 112 1.29 -14.19 -13.64
C SER A 112 1.58 -15.59 -14.24
N ARG A 113 2.17 -16.50 -13.47
CA ARG A 113 2.37 -17.90 -13.87
C ARG A 113 1.06 -18.65 -14.06
N ASP A 114 0.02 -18.30 -13.34
CA ASP A 114 -1.34 -18.82 -13.53
C ASP A 114 -2.05 -18.23 -14.78
N GLY A 115 -1.39 -17.31 -15.49
CA GLY A 115 -1.89 -16.71 -16.72
C GLY A 115 -2.59 -15.37 -16.57
N ALA A 116 -2.58 -14.77 -15.38
CA ALA A 116 -3.13 -13.43 -15.19
C ALA A 116 -2.23 -12.35 -15.82
N ILE A 117 -2.86 -11.32 -16.41
CA ILE A 117 -2.15 -10.14 -16.90
C ILE A 117 -2.01 -9.15 -15.74
N VAL A 118 -0.78 -8.90 -15.29
CA VAL A 118 -0.48 -7.91 -14.25
C VAL A 118 -0.40 -6.52 -14.87
N ILE A 119 -1.18 -5.58 -14.34
CA ILE A 119 -1.30 -4.21 -14.87
C ILE A 119 -0.95 -3.20 -13.78
N ALA A 120 -0.09 -2.24 -14.11
CA ALA A 120 0.28 -1.17 -13.21
C ALA A 120 0.72 0.10 -13.97
N GLU A 121 0.75 1.22 -13.28
CA GLU A 121 1.34 2.47 -13.77
C GLU A 121 2.88 2.44 -13.58
N ASN A 122 3.44 3.24 -12.69
CA ASN A 122 4.90 3.33 -12.47
C ASN A 122 5.49 2.19 -11.62
N VAL A 123 4.66 1.29 -11.13
CA VAL A 123 5.05 0.15 -10.25
C VAL A 123 6.13 -0.73 -10.90
N LYS A 124 6.06 -0.93 -12.24
CA LYS A 124 7.04 -1.72 -12.97
C LYS A 124 8.47 -1.19 -12.81
N ASN A 125 8.66 0.12 -12.92
CA ASN A 125 9.97 0.75 -12.80
C ASN A 125 10.54 0.60 -11.39
N ARG A 126 9.70 0.81 -10.37
CA ARG A 126 10.09 0.63 -8.97
C ARG A 126 10.47 -0.81 -8.65
N LEU A 127 9.68 -1.78 -9.10
CA LEU A 127 9.99 -3.20 -8.93
C LEU A 127 11.26 -3.62 -9.70
N ALA A 128 11.46 -3.12 -10.92
CA ALA A 128 12.62 -3.47 -11.73
C ALA A 128 13.94 -2.90 -11.18
N SER A 129 13.89 -1.73 -10.53
CA SER A 129 15.06 -1.07 -9.93
C SER A 129 15.33 -1.54 -8.49
N GLY A 130 14.34 -2.12 -7.83
CA GLY A 130 14.31 -2.24 -6.37
C GLY A 130 14.03 -0.89 -5.70
N THR A 131 13.79 -0.91 -4.40
CA THR A 131 13.42 0.28 -3.62
C THR A 131 14.16 0.33 -2.29
N THR A 132 14.18 1.50 -1.68
CA THR A 132 14.67 1.68 -0.31
C THR A 132 13.54 2.35 0.50
N ASN A 133 13.15 1.74 1.61
CA ASN A 133 12.18 2.33 2.52
C ASN A 133 12.80 3.59 3.17
N GLY A 134 12.14 4.74 2.99
CA GLY A 134 12.67 6.03 3.43
C GLY A 134 12.75 6.19 4.96
N LEU A 135 11.94 5.44 5.71
CA LEU A 135 11.91 5.51 7.17
C LEU A 135 12.93 4.54 7.81
N THR A 136 13.01 3.32 7.30
CA THR A 136 13.81 2.24 7.90
C THR A 136 15.16 2.02 7.22
N GLY A 137 15.36 2.54 6.00
CA GLY A 137 16.53 2.29 5.17
C GLY A 137 16.60 0.86 4.60
N VAL A 138 15.59 0.03 4.83
CA VAL A 138 15.55 -1.35 4.32
C VAL A 138 15.47 -1.33 2.80
N LYS A 139 16.35 -2.07 2.16
CA LYS A 139 16.40 -2.22 0.70
C LYS A 139 15.61 -3.45 0.25
N THR A 140 14.75 -3.26 -0.72
CA THR A 140 14.08 -4.33 -1.47
C THR A 140 14.82 -4.51 -2.79
N PRO A 141 15.39 -5.70 -3.09
CA PRO A 141 16.11 -5.92 -4.33
C PRO A 141 15.16 -5.86 -5.55
N PRO A 142 15.70 -5.73 -6.78
CA PRO A 142 14.91 -5.87 -8.00
C PRO A 142 14.11 -7.16 -8.04
N ALA A 143 12.85 -7.05 -8.48
CA ALA A 143 11.95 -8.19 -8.63
C ALA A 143 12.36 -9.07 -9.84
N THR A 144 11.96 -10.34 -9.79
CA THR A 144 12.15 -11.26 -10.94
C THR A 144 11.32 -10.78 -12.14
N PRO A 145 11.71 -11.10 -13.39
CA PRO A 145 10.92 -10.72 -14.55
C PRO A 145 9.45 -11.18 -14.51
N ALA A 146 9.18 -12.35 -13.91
CA ALA A 146 7.82 -12.90 -13.78
C ALA A 146 6.95 -12.14 -12.75
N ALA A 147 7.57 -11.44 -11.81
CA ALA A 147 6.87 -10.59 -10.83
C ALA A 147 6.57 -9.19 -11.35
N LEU A 148 7.21 -8.78 -12.46
CA LEU A 148 7.00 -7.46 -13.04
C LEU A 148 5.64 -7.37 -13.75
N PRO A 149 4.96 -6.20 -13.70
CA PRO A 149 3.78 -5.96 -14.52
C PRO A 149 4.05 -6.21 -15.99
N SER A 150 3.24 -7.07 -16.60
CA SER A 150 3.32 -7.40 -18.03
C SER A 150 2.71 -6.31 -18.91
N LYS A 151 1.83 -5.48 -18.34
CA LYS A 151 1.23 -4.32 -19.01
C LYS A 151 1.33 -3.08 -18.14
N THR A 152 1.74 -1.97 -18.74
CA THR A 152 1.78 -0.65 -18.10
C THR A 152 0.88 0.33 -18.84
N TYR A 153 0.49 1.41 -18.16
CA TYR A 153 -0.28 2.52 -18.73
C TYR A 153 0.21 3.85 -18.13
N THR A 154 -0.27 4.96 -18.64
CA THR A 154 0.03 6.30 -18.12
C THR A 154 -1.26 7.04 -17.85
N GLY A 155 -1.41 7.55 -16.63
CA GLY A 155 -2.51 8.40 -16.19
C GLY A 155 -3.85 7.68 -16.02
N HIS A 156 -4.42 7.15 -17.09
CA HIS A 156 -5.75 6.52 -17.10
C HIS A 156 -5.79 5.28 -17.98
N PHE A 157 -6.45 4.22 -17.49
CA PHE A 157 -6.69 3.00 -18.26
C PHE A 157 -8.02 2.35 -17.89
N GLN A 158 -8.64 1.63 -18.82
CA GLN A 158 -9.83 0.84 -18.56
C GLN A 158 -9.63 -0.63 -18.90
N ILE A 159 -10.07 -1.49 -18.00
CA ILE A 159 -10.20 -2.93 -18.25
C ILE A 159 -11.69 -3.24 -18.39
N ARG A 160 -12.02 -3.99 -19.46
CA ARG A 160 -13.40 -4.39 -19.75
C ARG A 160 -13.49 -5.91 -19.85
N LEU A 161 -14.31 -6.49 -19.00
CA LEU A 161 -14.84 -7.84 -19.09
C LEU A 161 -16.35 -7.79 -19.29
N ARG A 162 -16.96 -8.91 -19.71
CA ARG A 162 -18.42 -8.96 -19.94
C ARG A 162 -19.20 -8.69 -18.65
N GLY A 163 -19.83 -7.53 -18.59
CA GLY A 163 -20.62 -7.08 -17.43
C GLY A 163 -19.79 -6.38 -16.35
N ARG A 164 -18.49 -6.13 -16.57
CA ARG A 164 -17.62 -5.45 -15.60
C ARG A 164 -16.65 -4.47 -16.27
N VAL A 165 -16.55 -3.28 -15.72
CA VAL A 165 -15.55 -2.28 -16.13
C VAL A 165 -14.81 -1.81 -14.90
N ALA A 166 -13.49 -1.91 -14.94
CA ALA A 166 -12.56 -1.32 -13.97
C ALA A 166 -11.92 -0.08 -14.61
N ASP A 167 -12.09 1.05 -13.96
CA ASP A 167 -11.57 2.36 -14.38
C ASP A 167 -10.37 2.71 -13.49
N LEU A 168 -9.17 2.62 -14.05
CA LEU A 168 -7.90 2.81 -13.36
C LEU A 168 -7.44 4.25 -13.55
N LYS A 169 -7.07 4.91 -12.47
CA LYS A 169 -6.51 6.25 -12.56
C LYS A 169 -5.33 6.43 -11.64
N HIS A 170 -4.23 6.91 -12.20
CA HIS A 170 -3.04 7.29 -11.48
C HIS A 170 -3.28 8.50 -10.58
N ILE A 171 -2.70 8.48 -9.39
CA ILE A 171 -2.61 9.60 -8.43
C ILE A 171 -1.13 9.94 -8.25
N GLU A 172 -0.79 11.14 -8.63
CA GLU A 172 0.60 11.60 -8.52
C GLU A 172 0.99 11.87 -7.06
N ASN A 173 2.13 11.31 -6.65
CA ASN A 173 2.84 11.66 -5.41
C ASN A 173 1.95 11.69 -4.16
N ALA A 174 1.20 10.60 -3.88
CA ALA A 174 0.37 10.49 -2.69
C ALA A 174 1.02 9.58 -1.61
N HIS A 175 0.70 8.27 -1.58
CA HIS A 175 1.39 7.29 -0.75
C HIS A 175 2.78 6.96 -1.32
N THR A 176 2.83 6.82 -2.66
CA THR A 176 4.03 6.67 -3.50
C THR A 176 3.90 7.54 -4.75
N ASP A 177 4.82 7.39 -5.73
CA ASP A 177 4.71 7.99 -7.06
C ASP A 177 4.01 7.10 -8.10
N GLY A 178 3.61 5.89 -7.71
CA GLY A 178 2.97 4.92 -8.60
C GLY A 178 1.51 4.59 -8.22
N ASP A 179 0.87 5.41 -7.37
CA ASP A 179 -0.44 5.08 -6.83
C ASP A 179 -1.55 5.08 -7.88
N THR A 180 -2.37 4.06 -7.80
CA THR A 180 -3.54 3.89 -8.67
C THR A 180 -4.77 3.58 -7.82
N TYR A 181 -5.88 4.26 -8.05
CA TYR A 181 -7.17 3.80 -7.61
C TYR A 181 -7.94 3.11 -8.73
N VAL A 182 -8.85 2.21 -8.34
CA VAL A 182 -9.72 1.50 -9.28
C VAL A 182 -11.17 1.77 -8.94
N TRP A 183 -11.91 2.34 -9.91
CA TRP A 183 -13.31 2.68 -9.78
C TRP A 183 -14.19 1.71 -10.59
N PHE A 184 -15.01 0.95 -9.89
CA PHE A 184 -16.05 0.09 -10.47
C PHE A 184 -17.39 0.85 -10.43
N LYS A 185 -17.58 1.78 -11.37
CA LYS A 185 -18.68 2.74 -11.35
C LYS A 185 -20.06 2.08 -11.25
N THR A 186 -20.33 1.04 -12.05
CA THR A 186 -21.64 0.35 -12.07
C THR A 186 -21.91 -0.34 -10.73
N ALA A 187 -20.91 -0.96 -10.14
CA ALA A 187 -21.01 -1.61 -8.83
C ALA A 187 -20.93 -0.62 -7.66
N ASN A 188 -20.57 0.63 -7.90
CA ASN A 188 -20.35 1.67 -6.90
C ASN A 188 -19.33 1.26 -5.82
N VAL A 189 -18.20 0.67 -6.27
CA VAL A 189 -17.08 0.22 -5.42
C VAL A 189 -15.81 0.93 -5.83
N LEU A 190 -15.11 1.51 -4.86
CA LEU A 190 -13.83 2.20 -5.03
C LEU A 190 -12.73 1.44 -4.28
N SER A 191 -11.67 1.02 -4.99
CA SER A 191 -10.45 0.47 -4.39
C SER A 191 -9.35 1.51 -4.45
N THR A 192 -8.74 1.85 -3.32
CA THR A 192 -7.87 3.01 -3.19
C THR A 192 -6.39 2.70 -3.02
N GLY A 193 -6.05 1.44 -2.73
CA GLY A 193 -4.71 1.14 -2.19
C GLY A 193 -4.41 2.00 -0.96
N ASP A 194 -3.14 2.24 -0.68
CA ASP A 194 -2.68 2.91 0.54
C ASP A 194 -2.83 4.44 0.53
N THR A 195 -3.39 5.00 -0.53
CA THR A 195 -3.82 6.41 -0.52
C THR A 195 -4.98 6.65 0.45
N PHE A 196 -5.66 5.59 0.89
CA PHE A 196 -6.58 5.58 2.01
C PHE A 196 -6.42 4.31 2.85
N THR A 197 -6.16 4.46 4.15
CA THR A 197 -6.10 3.38 5.15
C THR A 197 -7.10 3.67 6.25
N GLN A 198 -7.91 2.66 6.63
CA GLN A 198 -8.96 2.83 7.62
C GLN A 198 -8.47 2.44 9.01
N GLY A 199 -8.73 3.32 10.01
CA GLY A 199 -8.42 3.04 11.42
C GLY A 199 -6.95 3.21 11.83
N ARG A 200 -6.10 3.74 10.94
CA ARG A 200 -4.69 4.03 11.23
C ARG A 200 -4.22 5.34 10.56
N TYR A 201 -3.09 5.86 11.01
CA TYR A 201 -2.40 6.93 10.29
C TYR A 201 -1.81 6.40 8.98
N PRO A 202 -1.71 7.26 7.94
CA PRO A 202 -1.09 6.87 6.68
C PRO A 202 0.42 6.62 6.85
N ASN A 203 0.92 5.64 6.13
CA ASN A 203 2.32 5.61 5.75
C ASN A 203 2.48 6.46 4.48
N ILE A 204 3.41 7.40 4.46
CA ILE A 204 3.73 8.21 3.27
C ILE A 204 5.18 7.91 2.92
N ASP A 205 5.38 7.18 1.83
CA ASP A 205 6.72 6.77 1.40
C ASP A 205 7.42 7.92 0.65
N PHE A 206 7.89 8.91 1.41
CA PHE A 206 8.52 10.12 0.86
C PHE A 206 9.78 9.83 0.05
N ALA A 207 10.52 8.76 0.35
CA ALA A 207 11.70 8.35 -0.42
C ALA A 207 11.34 7.85 -1.82
N ASN A 208 10.11 7.38 -1.99
CA ASN A 208 9.58 6.89 -3.26
C ASN A 208 8.43 7.76 -3.79
N GLY A 209 8.52 9.06 -3.54
CA GLY A 209 7.64 10.07 -4.13
C GLY A 209 6.35 10.36 -3.37
N GLY A 210 6.13 9.73 -2.19
CA GLY A 210 4.95 10.00 -1.37
C GLY A 210 4.93 11.43 -0.83
N ASN A 211 3.72 12.02 -0.74
CA ASN A 211 3.54 13.40 -0.28
C ASN A 211 2.15 13.61 0.34
N ILE A 212 2.12 14.32 1.48
CA ILE A 212 0.85 14.63 2.17
C ILE A 212 -0.12 15.45 1.31
N LYS A 213 0.37 16.31 0.42
CA LYS A 213 -0.48 17.10 -0.49
C LYS A 213 -1.16 16.18 -1.51
N GLY A 214 -0.43 15.19 -2.05
CA GLY A 214 -1.00 14.18 -2.93
C GLY A 214 -2.02 13.29 -2.22
N MET A 215 -1.76 12.89 -0.96
CA MET A 215 -2.73 12.14 -0.14
C MET A 215 -4.05 12.92 0.03
N ILE A 216 -3.97 14.22 0.30
CA ILE A 216 -5.16 15.09 0.41
C ILE A 216 -5.86 15.20 -0.95
N ALA A 217 -5.13 15.41 -2.05
CA ALA A 217 -5.70 15.49 -3.39
C ALA A 217 -6.39 14.18 -3.80
N ALA A 218 -5.81 13.02 -3.47
CA ALA A 218 -6.43 11.71 -3.67
C ALA A 218 -7.78 11.62 -2.95
N THR A 219 -7.82 11.97 -1.65
CA THR A 219 -9.08 11.93 -0.89
C THR A 219 -10.12 12.92 -1.43
N ASP A 220 -9.70 14.10 -1.92
CA ASP A 220 -10.59 15.05 -2.60
C ASP A 220 -11.20 14.48 -3.88
N ALA A 221 -10.41 13.78 -4.67
CA ALA A 221 -10.89 13.09 -5.89
C ALA A 221 -11.90 11.99 -5.54
N TYR A 222 -11.62 11.18 -4.52
CA TYR A 222 -12.50 10.09 -4.08
C TYR A 222 -13.84 10.61 -3.53
N LEU A 223 -13.82 11.69 -2.75
CA LEU A 223 -15.04 12.32 -2.22
C LEU A 223 -15.96 12.86 -3.30
N LYS A 224 -15.40 13.27 -4.47
CA LYS A 224 -16.18 13.67 -5.65
C LYS A 224 -16.80 12.46 -6.37
N LEU A 225 -16.13 11.32 -6.38
CA LEU A 225 -16.64 10.08 -6.98
C LEU A 225 -17.69 9.41 -6.11
N ALA A 226 -17.44 9.37 -4.79
CA ALA A 226 -18.24 8.62 -3.83
C ALA A 226 -19.58 9.31 -3.52
N ASN A 227 -20.63 8.53 -3.42
CA ASN A 227 -21.92 8.90 -2.83
C ASN A 227 -22.15 8.16 -1.48
N ALA A 228 -23.31 8.37 -0.85
CA ALA A 228 -23.60 7.76 0.46
C ALA A 228 -23.66 6.22 0.47
N LYS A 229 -23.78 5.58 -0.70
CA LYS A 229 -23.85 4.12 -0.86
C LYS A 229 -22.56 3.52 -1.42
N THR A 230 -21.53 4.34 -1.66
CA THR A 230 -20.25 3.85 -2.20
C THR A 230 -19.55 3.00 -1.14
N ARG A 231 -19.15 1.80 -1.53
CA ARG A 231 -18.30 0.92 -0.75
C ARG A 231 -16.86 1.21 -1.12
N ILE A 232 -16.04 1.56 -0.13
CA ILE A 232 -14.65 1.93 -0.33
C ILE A 232 -13.79 0.85 0.30
N VAL A 233 -13.00 0.17 -0.53
CA VAL A 233 -11.97 -0.78 -0.10
C VAL A 233 -10.68 0.00 0.10
N PRO A 234 -10.27 0.25 1.36
CA PRO A 234 -9.00 0.91 1.65
C PRO A 234 -7.84 -0.05 1.40
N GLY A 235 -6.62 0.44 1.27
CA GLY A 235 -5.46 -0.43 1.20
C GLY A 235 -5.33 -1.31 2.43
N HIS A 236 -5.65 -0.78 3.60
CA HIS A 236 -5.67 -1.53 4.85
C HIS A 236 -6.82 -1.11 5.76
N GLY A 237 -7.24 -2.05 6.61
CA GLY A 237 -8.32 -1.85 7.57
C GLY A 237 -9.68 -2.27 7.02
N PRO A 238 -10.77 -2.10 7.79
CA PRO A 238 -12.08 -2.58 7.41
C PRO A 238 -12.67 -1.79 6.25
N LEU A 239 -13.68 -2.39 5.59
CA LEU A 239 -14.50 -1.73 4.57
C LEU A 239 -14.98 -0.36 5.06
N ALA A 240 -14.91 0.63 4.19
CA ALA A 240 -15.21 2.01 4.50
C ALA A 240 -16.32 2.60 3.62
N ASP A 241 -16.77 3.78 4.02
CA ASP A 241 -17.75 4.59 3.33
C ASP A 241 -17.25 6.03 3.10
N LYS A 242 -18.08 6.85 2.49
CA LYS A 242 -17.78 8.27 2.26
C LYS A 242 -17.54 9.07 3.54
N ALA A 243 -18.22 8.74 4.63
CA ALA A 243 -18.06 9.45 5.91
C ALA A 243 -16.70 9.16 6.56
N ALA A 244 -16.27 7.88 6.52
CA ALA A 244 -14.95 7.47 6.98
C ALA A 244 -13.83 8.14 6.15
N LEU A 245 -13.99 8.21 4.83
CA LEU A 245 -13.06 8.91 3.94
C LEU A 245 -12.97 10.42 4.25
N ALA A 246 -14.11 11.08 4.53
CA ALA A 246 -14.12 12.48 4.91
C ALA A 246 -13.40 12.74 6.24
N LYS A 247 -13.55 11.85 7.23
CA LYS A 247 -12.80 11.90 8.49
C LYS A 247 -11.29 11.74 8.26
N TYR A 248 -10.89 10.80 7.39
CA TYR A 248 -9.48 10.59 7.03
C TYR A 248 -8.89 11.84 6.39
N ARG A 249 -9.60 12.47 5.44
CA ARG A 249 -9.19 13.74 4.84
C ARG A 249 -8.97 14.83 5.89
N THR A 250 -9.89 14.98 6.83
CA THR A 250 -9.77 15.97 7.91
C THR A 250 -8.54 15.70 8.76
N MET A 251 -8.23 14.44 9.07
CA MET A 251 -7.03 14.04 9.80
C MET A 251 -5.75 14.43 9.02
N LEU A 252 -5.69 14.16 7.70
CA LEU A 252 -4.55 14.54 6.86
C LEU A 252 -4.31 16.05 6.86
N ILE A 253 -5.37 16.85 6.70
CA ILE A 253 -5.29 18.31 6.73
C ILE A 253 -4.79 18.80 8.09
N THR A 254 -5.36 18.26 9.18
CA THR A 254 -4.94 18.61 10.55
C THR A 254 -3.48 18.28 10.81
N ALA A 255 -3.02 17.10 10.36
CA ALA A 255 -1.61 16.70 10.50
C ALA A 255 -0.69 17.66 9.72
N ARG A 256 -1.00 17.94 8.45
CA ARG A 256 -0.26 18.89 7.62
C ARG A 256 -0.17 20.28 8.29
N ASP A 257 -1.29 20.81 8.75
CA ASP A 257 -1.36 22.18 9.28
C ASP A 257 -0.65 22.31 10.64
N ARG A 258 -0.62 21.23 11.43
CA ARG A 258 0.14 21.19 12.68
C ARG A 258 1.66 21.13 12.41
N MET A 259 2.08 20.27 11.50
CA MET A 259 3.49 20.14 11.12
C MET A 259 4.04 21.41 10.50
N ALA A 260 3.25 22.17 9.75
CA ALA A 260 3.66 23.43 9.13
C ALA A 260 3.87 24.58 10.15
N LYS A 261 3.52 24.39 11.42
CA LYS A 261 3.71 25.37 12.51
C LYS A 261 4.94 25.09 13.37
N LEU A 262 5.60 23.96 13.15
CA LEU A 262 6.85 23.55 13.82
C LEU A 262 8.09 24.05 13.04
#